data_2bfe64a1bf035428cfc59d829867ab0a
#
_entry.id   2bfe64a1bf035428cfc59d829867ab0a
#
_cell.length_a   1.000
_cell.length_b   1.000
_cell.length_c   1.000
_cell.angle_alpha   90.00
_cell.angle_beta   90.00
_cell.angle_gamma   90.00
#
_symmetry.space_group_name_H-M   'P 1'
#
loop_
_entity.id
_entity.type
_entity.pdbx_description
1 polymer ?
#
loop_
_entity_poly.entity_id
_entity_poly.type
_entity_poly.pdbx_seq_one_letter_code
_entity_poly.pdbx_strand_id
1 'polypeptide(L)'
;AAAEEAPDAVAVRSNGDCLTYGVLAEKVRDILSQLGDARPYPLIARPDLDTLIKVFALLERKQPILLLHPGLTEHERNTLLASIEGLDHHFPENTAVILFTSGTTGLPKPVILTREALAASAEASRDNIPLSPGDVWLLSISPARIGGFSILTRSLIARSAIALGPKFSPKEYLRRLEVDRVTYSS
;
A
#
# COMPACT_ATOMS: atom_id res chain seq x y z
N ALA A 1 3.55 -1.89 -16.52
CA ALA A 1 4.62 -2.83 -16.13
C ALA A 1 4.04 -4.15 -15.59
N ALA A 2 3.56 -4.25 -14.31
CA ALA A 2 3.15 -5.55 -13.75
C ALA A 2 2.07 -6.28 -14.57
N ALA A 3 1.03 -5.56 -14.99
CA ALA A 3 -0.05 -6.10 -15.80
C ALA A 3 0.36 -6.43 -17.26
N GLU A 4 1.42 -5.83 -17.77
CA GLU A 4 1.98 -6.14 -19.09
C GLU A 4 2.85 -7.39 -19.05
N GLU A 5 3.62 -7.56 -17.96
CA GLU A 5 4.54 -8.68 -17.78
C GLU A 5 3.81 -9.97 -17.32
N ALA A 6 2.77 -9.84 -16.48
CA ALA A 6 2.06 -10.95 -15.88
C ALA A 6 0.54 -10.67 -15.75
N PRO A 7 -0.19 -10.46 -16.86
CA PRO A 7 -1.60 -10.05 -16.82
C PRO A 7 -2.50 -11.07 -16.10
N ASP A 8 -2.21 -12.35 -16.26
CA ASP A 8 -3.02 -13.47 -15.74
C ASP A 8 -2.59 -13.89 -14.32
N ALA A 9 -1.45 -13.39 -13.81
CA ALA A 9 -1.03 -13.69 -12.45
C ALA A 9 -2.00 -13.06 -11.44
N VAL A 10 -2.28 -13.77 -10.36
CA VAL A 10 -3.15 -13.29 -9.28
C VAL A 10 -2.45 -12.15 -8.55
N ALA A 11 -3.08 -10.99 -8.49
CA ALA A 11 -2.60 -9.80 -7.77
C ALA A 11 -3.22 -9.67 -6.38
N VAL A 12 -4.51 -10.03 -6.25
CA VAL A 12 -5.24 -9.88 -4.98
C VAL A 12 -6.10 -11.11 -4.73
N ARG A 13 -6.13 -11.57 -3.49
CA ARG A 13 -7.08 -12.55 -2.96
C ARG A 13 -7.93 -11.93 -1.87
N SER A 14 -9.24 -12.18 -1.91
CA SER A 14 -10.17 -11.70 -0.89
C SER A 14 -11.37 -12.63 -0.77
N ASN A 15 -11.55 -13.26 0.38
CA ASN A 15 -12.66 -14.18 0.67
C ASN A 15 -12.82 -15.35 -0.34
N GLY A 16 -11.72 -15.84 -0.87
CA GLY A 16 -11.72 -16.91 -1.90
C GLY A 16 -11.78 -16.38 -3.33
N ASP A 17 -12.14 -15.14 -3.55
CA ASP A 17 -12.09 -14.49 -4.87
C ASP A 17 -10.66 -14.09 -5.24
N CYS A 18 -10.37 -14.14 -6.54
CA CYS A 18 -9.07 -13.76 -7.09
C CYS A 18 -9.23 -12.64 -8.12
N LEU A 19 -8.32 -11.66 -8.05
CA LEU A 19 -8.17 -10.59 -9.02
C LEU A 19 -6.79 -10.69 -9.66
N THR A 20 -6.72 -10.74 -10.98
CA THR A 20 -5.44 -10.75 -11.70
C THR A 20 -4.84 -9.35 -11.83
N TYR A 21 -3.54 -9.27 -12.18
CA TYR A 21 -2.89 -7.99 -12.45
C TYR A 21 -3.53 -7.24 -13.63
N GLY A 22 -4.02 -7.96 -14.65
CA GLY A 22 -4.75 -7.35 -15.77
C GLY A 22 -6.02 -6.65 -15.30
N VAL A 23 -6.88 -7.35 -14.56
CA VAL A 23 -8.13 -6.78 -14.02
C VAL A 23 -7.85 -5.69 -12.99
N LEU A 24 -6.80 -5.81 -12.18
CA LEU A 24 -6.39 -4.75 -11.26
C LEU A 24 -5.98 -3.49 -12.01
N ALA A 25 -5.24 -3.61 -13.12
CA ALA A 25 -4.83 -2.49 -13.94
C ALA A 25 -6.02 -1.78 -14.62
N GLU A 26 -7.05 -2.51 -15.01
CA GLU A 26 -8.31 -1.92 -15.50
C GLU A 26 -8.97 -1.06 -14.42
N LYS A 27 -9.14 -1.61 -13.22
CA LYS A 27 -9.69 -0.87 -12.08
C LYS A 27 -8.86 0.36 -11.70
N VAL A 28 -7.54 0.28 -11.81
CA VAL A 28 -6.63 1.41 -11.60
C VAL A 28 -6.87 2.49 -12.66
N ARG A 29 -7.00 2.14 -13.93
CA ARG A 29 -7.30 3.10 -15.01
C ARG A 29 -8.66 3.77 -14.83
N ASP A 30 -9.68 3.02 -14.44
CA ASP A 30 -11.05 3.54 -14.25
C ASP A 30 -11.11 4.62 -13.17
N ILE A 31 -10.29 4.51 -12.11
CA ILE A 31 -10.30 5.48 -11.01
C ILE A 31 -9.40 6.70 -11.27
N LEU A 32 -8.44 6.62 -12.20
CA LEU A 32 -7.46 7.70 -12.43
C LEU A 32 -8.10 9.07 -12.66
N SER A 33 -9.20 9.12 -13.42
CA SER A 33 -9.92 10.36 -13.71
C SER A 33 -10.76 10.89 -12.54
N GLN A 34 -11.01 10.06 -11.53
CA GLN A 34 -11.84 10.37 -10.37
C GLN A 34 -11.01 10.89 -9.19
N LEU A 35 -9.69 10.66 -9.23
CA LEU A 35 -8.79 11.13 -8.18
C LEU A 35 -8.54 12.63 -8.32
N GLY A 36 -8.66 13.34 -7.20
CA GLY A 36 -8.33 14.78 -7.12
C GLY A 36 -6.82 15.06 -7.30
N ASP A 37 -6.48 16.33 -7.44
CA ASP A 37 -5.10 16.80 -7.71
C ASP A 37 -4.32 17.23 -6.46
N ALA A 38 -4.86 16.98 -5.26
CA ALA A 38 -4.18 17.33 -4.00
C ALA A 38 -2.77 16.72 -3.95
N ARG A 39 -1.79 17.52 -3.54
CA ARG A 39 -0.39 17.08 -3.42
C ARG A 39 0.18 17.52 -2.06
N PRO A 40 0.49 16.55 -1.18
CA PRO A 40 0.26 15.11 -1.33
C PRO A 40 -1.23 14.75 -1.24
N TYR A 41 -1.62 13.62 -1.86
CA TYR A 41 -3.01 13.13 -1.81
C TYR A 41 -3.27 12.43 -0.46
N PRO A 42 -4.19 12.94 0.39
CA PRO A 42 -4.50 12.29 1.66
C PRO A 42 -5.34 11.05 1.44
N LEU A 43 -4.84 9.90 1.91
CA LEU A 43 -5.50 8.61 1.77
C LEU A 43 -5.62 7.91 3.14
N ILE A 44 -6.84 7.61 3.57
CA ILE A 44 -7.07 6.73 4.73
C ILE A 44 -6.77 5.30 4.29
N ALA A 45 -5.62 4.78 4.74
CA ALA A 45 -5.07 3.52 4.26
C ALA A 45 -5.64 2.31 5.04
N ARG A 46 -6.70 1.72 4.50
CA ARG A 46 -7.29 0.46 4.98
C ARG A 46 -6.67 -0.73 4.27
N PRO A 47 -6.65 -1.93 4.88
CA PRO A 47 -6.22 -3.15 4.21
C PRO A 47 -7.36 -3.71 3.33
N ASP A 48 -7.85 -2.93 2.38
CA ASP A 48 -8.95 -3.26 1.47
C ASP A 48 -8.61 -2.98 0.00
N LEU A 49 -9.43 -3.50 -0.89
CA LEU A 49 -9.22 -3.39 -2.34
C LEU A 49 -9.29 -1.95 -2.84
N ASP A 50 -10.19 -1.13 -2.29
CA ASP A 50 -10.31 0.28 -2.66
C ASP A 50 -9.02 1.06 -2.38
N THR A 51 -8.44 0.85 -1.19
CA THR A 51 -7.14 1.44 -0.83
C THR A 51 -6.02 0.98 -1.78
N LEU A 52 -5.95 -0.33 -2.10
CA LEU A 52 -4.95 -0.84 -3.03
C LEU A 52 -5.05 -0.19 -4.41
N ILE A 53 -6.27 -0.13 -4.96
CA ILE A 53 -6.51 0.49 -6.27
C ILE A 53 -6.08 1.96 -6.25
N LYS A 54 -6.46 2.72 -5.22
CA LYS A 54 -6.07 4.13 -5.08
C LYS A 54 -4.56 4.31 -4.94
N VAL A 55 -3.89 3.48 -4.14
CA VAL A 55 -2.43 3.51 -4.00
C VAL A 55 -1.76 3.29 -5.35
N PHE A 56 -2.15 2.25 -6.09
CA PHE A 56 -1.53 1.96 -7.39
C PHE A 56 -1.85 3.04 -8.43
N ALA A 57 -3.05 3.61 -8.43
CA ALA A 57 -3.42 4.72 -9.30
C ALA A 57 -2.60 5.98 -9.02
N LEU A 58 -2.41 6.33 -7.75
CA LEU A 58 -1.59 7.48 -7.35
C LEU A 58 -0.11 7.26 -7.67
N LEU A 59 0.40 6.04 -7.48
CA LEU A 59 1.74 5.67 -7.91
C LEU A 59 1.91 5.78 -9.43
N GLU A 60 0.93 5.36 -10.22
CA GLU A 60 0.94 5.49 -11.69
C GLU A 60 0.97 6.96 -12.13
N ARG A 61 0.15 7.81 -11.51
CA ARG A 61 0.13 9.27 -11.73
C ARG A 61 1.38 10.01 -11.24
N LYS A 62 2.29 9.33 -10.57
CA LYS A 62 3.43 9.95 -9.86
C LYS A 62 2.97 11.03 -8.87
N GLN A 63 1.82 10.84 -8.23
CA GLN A 63 1.26 11.75 -7.24
C GLN A 63 1.68 11.27 -5.85
N PRO A 64 2.32 12.11 -5.02
CA PRO A 64 2.68 11.77 -3.65
C PRO A 64 1.45 11.39 -2.83
N ILE A 65 1.55 10.34 -2.03
CA ILE A 65 0.47 9.83 -1.19
C ILE A 65 0.76 10.14 0.26
N LEU A 66 -0.14 10.81 0.95
CA LEU A 66 -0.11 10.93 2.40
C LEU A 66 -0.96 9.84 3.03
N LEU A 67 -0.33 8.86 3.64
CA LEU A 67 -1.03 7.73 4.23
C LEU A 67 -1.46 8.02 5.66
N LEU A 68 -2.77 8.01 5.91
CA LEU A 68 -3.38 8.23 7.20
C LEU A 68 -3.91 6.92 7.77
N HIS A 69 -3.61 6.64 9.05
CA HIS A 69 -4.08 5.42 9.70
C HIS A 69 -5.61 5.49 9.92
N PRO A 70 -6.37 4.41 9.62
CA PRO A 70 -7.84 4.43 9.73
C PRO A 70 -8.36 4.58 11.17
N GLY A 71 -7.53 4.34 12.18
CA GLY A 71 -7.86 4.53 13.59
C GLY A 71 -7.67 5.95 14.13
N LEU A 72 -7.19 6.89 13.31
CA LEU A 72 -7.06 8.29 13.72
C LEU A 72 -8.43 8.94 13.89
N THR A 73 -8.59 9.73 14.95
CA THR A 73 -9.74 10.63 15.13
C THR A 73 -9.70 11.74 14.07
N GLU A 74 -10.81 12.43 13.89
CA GLU A 74 -10.87 13.58 12.98
C GLU A 74 -9.89 14.68 13.40
N HIS A 75 -9.80 14.97 14.68
CA HIS A 75 -8.85 15.95 15.23
C HIS A 75 -7.39 15.57 14.92
N GLU A 76 -7.00 14.32 15.15
CA GLU A 76 -5.65 13.84 14.84
C GLU A 76 -5.35 13.94 13.34
N ARG A 77 -6.30 13.56 12.49
CA ARG A 77 -6.16 13.70 11.03
C ARG A 77 -5.93 15.15 10.61
N ASN A 78 -6.75 16.06 11.11
CA ASN A 78 -6.63 17.48 10.81
C ASN A 78 -5.30 18.05 11.31
N THR A 79 -4.82 17.63 12.47
CA THR A 79 -3.50 18.00 13.00
C THR A 79 -2.37 17.52 12.09
N LEU A 80 -2.43 16.27 11.61
CA LEU A 80 -1.44 15.73 10.68
C LEU A 80 -1.47 16.43 9.32
N LEU A 81 -2.65 16.73 8.78
CA LEU A 81 -2.80 17.48 7.53
C LEU A 81 -2.21 18.89 7.66
N ALA A 82 -2.54 19.60 8.73
CA ALA A 82 -1.99 20.93 8.99
C ALA A 82 -0.46 20.91 9.15
N SER A 83 0.12 19.82 9.69
CA SER A 83 1.58 19.73 9.88
C SER A 83 2.38 19.62 8.59
N ILE A 84 1.74 19.29 7.48
CA ILE A 84 2.36 19.20 6.16
C ILE A 84 1.87 20.30 5.20
N GLU A 85 0.91 21.11 5.61
CA GLU A 85 0.40 22.23 4.82
C GLU A 85 1.53 23.23 4.56
N GLY A 86 1.72 23.61 3.30
CA GLY A 86 2.82 24.48 2.89
C GLY A 86 4.18 23.79 2.70
N LEU A 87 4.30 22.48 2.96
CA LEU A 87 5.53 21.71 2.72
C LEU A 87 5.61 21.10 1.31
N ASP A 88 4.59 21.24 0.50
CA ASP A 88 4.50 20.69 -0.86
C ASP A 88 5.66 21.10 -1.77
N HIS A 89 6.21 22.31 -1.62
CA HIS A 89 7.40 22.80 -2.32
C HIS A 89 8.73 22.20 -1.80
N HIS A 90 8.70 21.47 -0.69
CA HIS A 90 9.88 20.86 -0.06
C HIS A 90 9.97 19.35 -0.28
N PHE A 91 8.97 18.76 -0.93
CA PHE A 91 9.02 17.32 -1.23
C PHE A 91 9.88 17.06 -2.47
N PRO A 92 10.79 16.07 -2.42
CA PRO A 92 11.50 15.61 -3.61
C PRO A 92 10.51 15.27 -4.74
N GLU A 93 10.86 15.58 -5.98
CA GLU A 93 9.99 15.36 -7.15
C GLU A 93 9.55 13.90 -7.31
N ASN A 94 10.40 12.97 -6.89
CA ASN A 94 10.15 11.52 -6.95
C ASN A 94 9.51 10.96 -5.66
N THR A 95 8.96 11.80 -4.79
CA THR A 95 8.22 11.38 -3.58
C THR A 95 7.09 10.44 -3.97
N ALA A 96 7.07 9.26 -3.36
CA ALA A 96 6.00 8.28 -3.55
C ALA A 96 4.98 8.34 -2.42
N VAL A 97 5.47 8.30 -1.17
CA VAL A 97 4.61 8.18 -0.01
C VAL A 97 5.17 8.94 1.19
N ILE A 98 4.28 9.50 1.98
CA ILE A 98 4.55 10.15 3.25
C ILE A 98 3.83 9.36 4.34
N LEU A 99 4.59 8.91 5.33
CA LEU A 99 4.12 8.17 6.48
C LEU A 99 4.41 8.96 7.74
N PHE A 100 3.59 8.78 8.78
CA PHE A 100 3.88 9.35 10.08
C PHE A 100 4.44 8.31 11.03
N THR A 101 5.52 8.67 11.74
CA THR A 101 6.09 7.88 12.83
C THR A 101 5.71 8.47 14.18
N SER A 102 5.55 7.61 15.18
CA SER A 102 5.37 8.07 16.58
C SER A 102 6.69 8.68 17.05
N GLY A 103 6.79 10.02 16.97
CA GLY A 103 7.96 10.74 17.47
C GLY A 103 8.14 10.55 18.99
N THR A 104 9.38 10.43 19.46
CA THR A 104 9.72 10.40 20.90
C THR A 104 9.34 11.68 21.62
N THR A 105 9.04 12.77 20.90
CA THR A 105 8.64 14.08 21.40
C THR A 105 7.12 14.29 21.45
N GLY A 106 6.31 13.26 21.22
CA GLY A 106 4.85 13.30 21.32
C GLY A 106 4.11 13.70 20.03
N LEU A 107 4.74 14.43 19.11
CA LEU A 107 4.14 14.77 17.82
C LEU A 107 4.63 13.80 16.74
N PRO A 108 3.73 13.23 15.93
CA PRO A 108 4.13 12.39 14.81
C PRO A 108 4.99 13.17 13.79
N LYS A 109 6.06 12.54 13.32
CA LYS A 109 6.96 13.14 12.33
C LYS A 109 6.68 12.54 10.95
N PRO A 110 6.54 13.37 9.89
CA PRO A 110 6.41 12.87 8.53
C PRO A 110 7.74 12.26 8.06
N VAL A 111 7.67 11.10 7.47
CA VAL A 111 8.79 10.42 6.79
C VAL A 111 8.45 10.33 5.32
N ILE A 112 9.30 10.91 4.49
CA ILE A 112 9.14 10.94 3.04
C ILE A 112 9.91 9.78 2.44
N LEU A 113 9.24 8.96 1.63
CA LEU A 113 9.85 7.87 0.90
C LEU A 113 9.71 8.12 -0.61
N THR A 114 10.82 8.02 -1.29
CA THR A 114 10.87 8.13 -2.75
C THR A 114 10.55 6.80 -3.43
N ARG A 115 10.25 6.84 -4.72
CA ARG A 115 10.01 5.64 -5.55
C ARG A 115 11.23 4.75 -5.58
N GLU A 116 12.41 5.36 -5.72
CA GLU A 116 13.69 4.65 -5.75
C GLU A 116 13.99 3.97 -4.41
N ALA A 117 13.71 4.65 -3.29
CA ALA A 117 13.89 4.08 -1.96
C ALA A 117 12.97 2.86 -1.74
N LEU A 118 11.72 2.93 -2.19
CA LEU A 118 10.78 1.82 -2.13
C LEU A 118 11.22 0.64 -3.02
N ALA A 119 11.67 0.93 -4.25
CA ALA A 119 12.18 -0.09 -5.16
C ALA A 119 13.45 -0.76 -4.62
N ALA A 120 14.42 0.04 -4.17
CA ALA A 120 15.66 -0.47 -3.57
C ALA A 120 15.40 -1.32 -2.33
N SER A 121 14.45 -0.90 -1.47
CA SER A 121 14.05 -1.69 -0.30
C SER A 121 13.40 -3.03 -0.68
N ALA A 122 12.58 -3.05 -1.73
CA ALA A 122 11.96 -4.27 -2.21
C ALA A 122 13.00 -5.22 -2.82
N GLU A 123 13.92 -4.71 -3.63
CA GLU A 123 15.04 -5.47 -4.20
C GLU A 123 15.94 -6.06 -3.10
N ALA A 124 16.38 -5.24 -2.15
CA ALA A 124 17.24 -5.69 -1.05
C ALA A 124 16.58 -6.74 -0.14
N SER A 125 15.25 -6.80 -0.12
CA SER A 125 14.53 -7.82 0.66
C SER A 125 14.46 -9.18 -0.01
N ARG A 126 14.79 -9.31 -1.31
CA ARG A 126 14.60 -10.55 -2.09
C ARG A 126 15.43 -11.71 -1.58
N ASP A 127 16.62 -11.43 -1.05
CA ASP A 127 17.50 -12.48 -0.52
C ASP A 127 16.92 -13.12 0.76
N ASN A 128 16.18 -12.34 1.55
CA ASN A 128 15.58 -12.80 2.80
C ASN A 128 14.11 -13.22 2.66
N ILE A 129 13.39 -12.63 1.70
CA ILE A 129 11.99 -12.88 1.41
C ILE A 129 11.86 -13.07 -0.10
N PRO A 130 12.18 -14.25 -0.62
CA PRO A 130 12.23 -14.53 -2.05
C PRO A 130 10.82 -14.73 -2.65
N LEU A 131 10.04 -13.65 -2.69
CA LEU A 131 8.72 -13.66 -3.30
C LEU A 131 8.79 -13.94 -4.79
N SER A 132 7.85 -14.73 -5.28
CA SER A 132 7.69 -15.13 -6.68
C SER A 132 6.22 -15.10 -7.11
N PRO A 133 5.92 -15.14 -8.42
CA PRO A 133 4.56 -15.34 -8.90
C PRO A 133 3.96 -16.63 -8.32
N GLY A 134 2.74 -16.55 -7.78
CA GLY A 134 2.08 -17.66 -7.07
C GLY A 134 2.17 -17.57 -5.56
N ASP A 135 3.15 -16.86 -4.99
CA ASP A 135 3.16 -16.53 -3.58
C ASP A 135 2.03 -15.57 -3.19
N VAL A 136 1.60 -15.67 -1.93
CA VAL A 136 0.52 -14.87 -1.38
C VAL A 136 0.94 -14.28 -0.05
N TRP A 137 1.00 -12.93 0.04
CA TRP A 137 1.30 -12.26 1.30
C TRP A 137 0.02 -11.72 1.95
N LEU A 138 -0.26 -12.13 3.19
CA LEU A 138 -1.39 -11.62 3.95
C LEU A 138 -1.10 -10.19 4.44
N LEU A 139 -1.91 -9.23 4.01
CA LEU A 139 -1.86 -7.84 4.48
C LEU A 139 -2.57 -7.73 5.83
N SER A 140 -1.87 -8.10 6.90
CA SER A 140 -2.37 -8.04 8.28
C SER A 140 -2.08 -6.71 8.99
N ILE A 141 -1.18 -5.91 8.44
CA ILE A 141 -0.75 -4.61 8.96
C ILE A 141 -1.32 -3.50 8.08
N SER A 142 -1.79 -2.41 8.71
CA SER A 142 -2.28 -1.25 7.95
C SER A 142 -1.21 -0.71 6.97
N PRO A 143 -1.59 -0.42 5.71
CA PRO A 143 -0.70 0.24 4.74
C PRO A 143 -0.25 1.65 5.16
N ALA A 144 -0.87 2.25 6.18
CA ALA A 144 -0.38 3.50 6.77
C ALA A 144 0.91 3.33 7.58
N ARG A 145 1.40 2.11 7.73
CA ARG A 145 2.70 1.79 8.35
C ARG A 145 3.64 1.21 7.29
N ILE A 146 4.93 1.50 7.42
CA ILE A 146 5.91 1.03 6.43
C ILE A 146 5.91 -0.50 6.25
N GLY A 147 5.70 -1.27 7.32
CA GLY A 147 5.58 -2.73 7.23
C GLY A 147 4.42 -3.16 6.32
N GLY A 148 3.23 -2.57 6.47
CA GLY A 148 2.09 -2.85 5.60
C GLY A 148 2.28 -2.33 4.17
N PHE A 149 2.82 -1.11 4.03
CA PHE A 149 3.09 -0.54 2.69
C PHE A 149 4.14 -1.34 1.91
N SER A 150 5.15 -1.86 2.59
CA SER A 150 6.18 -2.71 1.98
C SER A 150 5.62 -3.99 1.37
N ILE A 151 4.54 -4.55 1.92
CA ILE A 151 3.86 -5.72 1.32
C ILE A 151 3.37 -5.36 -0.08
N LEU A 152 2.75 -4.18 -0.25
CA LEU A 152 2.24 -3.72 -1.55
C LEU A 152 3.35 -3.60 -2.59
N THR A 153 4.45 -2.94 -2.22
CA THR A 153 5.57 -2.71 -3.16
C THR A 153 6.34 -3.98 -3.49
N ARG A 154 6.59 -4.84 -2.51
CA ARG A 154 7.26 -6.13 -2.71
C ARG A 154 6.44 -7.07 -3.57
N SER A 155 5.14 -7.22 -3.27
CA SER A 155 4.25 -8.06 -4.07
C SER A 155 4.11 -7.55 -5.50
N LEU A 156 4.00 -6.23 -5.70
CA LEU A 156 3.95 -5.64 -7.03
C LEU A 156 5.22 -5.95 -7.85
N ILE A 157 6.40 -5.82 -7.24
CA ILE A 157 7.69 -6.09 -7.92
C ILE A 157 7.86 -7.59 -8.19
N ALA A 158 7.49 -8.44 -7.25
CA ALA A 158 7.59 -9.89 -7.38
C ALA A 158 6.48 -10.54 -8.22
N ARG A 159 5.44 -9.80 -8.60
CA ARG A 159 4.22 -10.34 -9.25
C ARG A 159 3.50 -11.37 -8.37
N SER A 160 3.67 -11.30 -7.05
CA SER A 160 2.98 -12.14 -6.07
C SER A 160 1.62 -11.54 -5.69
N ALA A 161 0.76 -12.33 -5.06
CA ALA A 161 -0.57 -11.89 -4.64
C ALA A 161 -0.55 -11.26 -3.24
N ILE A 162 -1.47 -10.33 -3.02
CA ILE A 162 -1.80 -9.77 -1.69
C ILE A 162 -3.12 -10.36 -1.25
N ALA A 163 -3.14 -11.04 -0.10
CA ALA A 163 -4.39 -11.47 0.52
C ALA A 163 -4.94 -10.35 1.41
N LEU A 164 -6.17 -9.93 1.12
CA LEU A 164 -6.91 -8.93 1.90
C LEU A 164 -7.88 -9.62 2.85
N GLY A 165 -7.97 -9.11 4.08
CA GLY A 165 -8.88 -9.63 5.08
C GLY A 165 -9.66 -8.53 5.79
N PRO A 166 -10.76 -8.88 6.47
CA PRO A 166 -11.45 -7.96 7.35
C PRO A 166 -10.55 -7.56 8.53
N LYS A 167 -11.09 -6.75 9.43
CA LYS A 167 -10.40 -6.38 10.66
C LYS A 167 -9.79 -7.61 11.35
N PHE A 168 -8.52 -7.50 11.73
CA PHE A 168 -7.77 -8.58 12.36
C PHE A 168 -8.51 -9.20 13.56
N SER A 169 -8.63 -10.51 13.54
CA SER A 169 -8.92 -11.35 14.70
C SER A 169 -8.12 -12.65 14.57
N PRO A 170 -7.70 -13.30 15.67
CA PRO A 170 -6.92 -14.55 15.59
C PRO A 170 -7.62 -15.65 14.77
N LYS A 171 -8.92 -15.80 14.94
CA LYS A 171 -9.73 -16.79 14.21
C LYS A 171 -9.75 -16.49 12.70
N GLU A 172 -9.98 -15.25 12.33
CA GLU A 172 -10.02 -14.83 10.93
C GLU A 172 -8.63 -14.90 10.28
N TYR A 173 -7.60 -14.54 11.02
CA TYR A 173 -6.22 -14.67 10.57
C TYR A 173 -5.89 -16.12 10.18
N LEU A 174 -6.14 -17.09 11.07
CA LEU A 174 -5.91 -18.50 10.78
C LEU A 174 -6.75 -19.00 9.60
N ARG A 175 -8.03 -18.62 9.55
CA ARG A 175 -8.90 -18.97 8.41
C ARG A 175 -8.33 -18.44 7.08
N ARG A 176 -7.78 -17.22 7.07
CA ARG A 176 -7.22 -16.61 5.86
C ARG A 176 -5.94 -17.31 5.40
N LEU A 177 -5.11 -17.79 6.33
CA LEU A 177 -3.92 -18.55 5.96
C LEU A 177 -4.30 -19.76 5.08
N GLU A 178 -5.38 -20.45 5.40
CA GLU A 178 -5.85 -21.63 4.66
C GLU A 178 -6.60 -21.25 3.38
N VAL A 179 -7.67 -20.42 3.50
CA VAL A 179 -8.58 -20.09 2.37
C VAL A 179 -7.86 -19.38 1.24
N ASP A 180 -6.97 -18.44 1.57
CA ASP A 180 -6.22 -17.68 0.56
C ASP A 180 -4.88 -18.31 0.19
N ARG A 181 -4.53 -19.46 0.78
CA ARG A 181 -3.25 -20.15 0.57
C ARG A 181 -2.06 -19.23 0.80
N VAL A 182 -2.07 -18.55 1.94
CA VAL A 182 -1.03 -17.57 2.30
C VAL A 182 0.32 -18.26 2.47
N THR A 183 1.36 -17.74 1.81
CA THR A 183 2.73 -18.23 1.91
C THR A 183 3.58 -17.33 2.80
N TYR A 184 3.24 -16.05 2.91
CA TYR A 184 3.93 -15.07 3.75
C TYR A 184 2.94 -14.28 4.62
N SER A 185 3.36 -13.97 5.83
CA SER A 185 2.60 -13.16 6.78
C SER A 185 3.51 -12.33 7.69
N SER A 186 2.98 -11.25 8.25
CA SER A 186 3.68 -10.32 9.17
C SER A 186 2.97 -10.25 10.50
#